data_da9d5eb90feb17067e947e292f6026c9
#
_entry.id   da9d5eb90feb17067e947e292f6026c9
#
_cell.length_a   1.000
_cell.length_b   1.000
_cell.length_c   1.000
_cell.angle_alpha   90.00
_cell.angle_beta   90.00
_cell.angle_gamma   90.00
#
_symmetry.space_group_name_H-M   'P 1'
#
loop_
_entity.id
_entity.type
_entity.pdbx_description
1 polymer ?
#
loop_
_entity_poly.entity_id
_entity_poly.type
_entity_poly.pdbx_seq_one_letter_code
_entity_poly.pdbx_strand_id
1 'polypeptide(L)'
;MIDLYYWPTPNGHKITLFLEEAGIEYRIIPVDISAGEQFRPEFLAISPNNRMPAIVDHAPGDGGEAISVFESGAILLYLANKTGQFLPTTLRGRNTVLEWLFWQMGGLGPMAGQNHHFSVYAPERIPYATQRYVNETNRLYGVLDRRLQDRAFIGGEAYSIADMAAYPWIVPYERQGQKLEDTPNLHRWFDAIRARPATVRAYEKGAAVTTKPTVNEESRAILFGQTNRPV
;
A
#
# COMPACT_ATOMS: atom_id res chain seq x y z
N MET A 1 19.93 -9.10 3.33
CA MET A 1 18.79 -9.66 2.56
C MET A 1 17.52 -9.41 3.35
N ILE A 2 16.41 -9.07 2.67
CA ILE A 2 15.10 -8.78 3.27
C ILE A 2 14.13 -9.89 2.89
N ASP A 3 13.43 -10.46 3.87
CA ASP A 3 12.25 -11.28 3.65
C ASP A 3 11.02 -10.38 3.68
N LEU A 4 10.26 -10.38 2.58
CA LEU A 4 9.01 -9.65 2.44
C LEU A 4 7.82 -10.62 2.55
N TYR A 5 7.10 -10.56 3.65
CA TYR A 5 5.83 -11.25 3.85
C TYR A 5 4.72 -10.50 3.12
N TYR A 6 4.19 -11.12 2.08
CA TYR A 6 3.51 -10.41 1.01
C TYR A 6 2.27 -11.14 0.49
N TRP A 7 1.29 -10.36 0.08
CA TRP A 7 0.19 -10.74 -0.80
C TRP A 7 -0.06 -9.60 -1.78
N PRO A 8 -0.52 -9.86 -3.04
CA PRO A 8 -0.71 -8.81 -4.05
C PRO A 8 -1.95 -7.95 -3.76
N THR A 9 -1.83 -7.11 -2.76
CA THR A 9 -2.80 -6.10 -2.36
C THR A 9 -2.18 -4.71 -2.51
N PRO A 10 -2.97 -3.63 -2.51
CA PRO A 10 -2.42 -2.28 -2.55
C PRO A 10 -1.33 -2.03 -1.50
N ASN A 11 -1.48 -2.56 -0.28
CA ASN A 11 -0.48 -2.38 0.77
C ASN A 11 0.80 -3.21 0.53
N GLY A 12 0.67 -4.43 -0.01
CA GLY A 12 1.83 -5.24 -0.41
C GLY A 12 2.65 -4.56 -1.50
N HIS A 13 1.98 -4.04 -2.52
CA HIS A 13 2.63 -3.34 -3.62
C HIS A 13 3.41 -2.09 -3.22
N LYS A 14 3.08 -1.43 -2.10
CA LYS A 14 3.91 -0.32 -1.58
C LYS A 14 5.35 -0.74 -1.38
N ILE A 15 5.55 -1.94 -0.84
CA ILE A 15 6.88 -2.42 -0.47
C ILE A 15 7.63 -2.98 -1.68
N THR A 16 6.95 -3.72 -2.57
CA THR A 16 7.58 -4.15 -3.82
C THR A 16 8.00 -2.97 -4.68
N LEU A 17 7.21 -1.89 -4.74
CA LEU A 17 7.60 -0.64 -5.41
C LEU A 17 8.91 -0.08 -4.84
N PHE A 18 9.02 0.02 -3.52
CA PHE A 18 10.24 0.53 -2.90
C PHE A 18 11.45 -0.35 -3.22
N LEU A 19 11.32 -1.66 -3.02
CA LEU A 19 12.44 -2.60 -3.17
C LEU A 19 12.94 -2.66 -4.63
N GLU A 20 12.02 -2.64 -5.60
CA GLU A 20 12.35 -2.61 -7.03
C GLU A 20 12.97 -1.26 -7.46
N GLU A 21 12.50 -0.13 -6.91
CA GLU A 21 13.08 1.20 -7.20
C GLU A 21 14.47 1.37 -6.58
N ALA A 22 14.68 0.83 -5.38
CA ALA A 22 15.95 0.91 -4.68
C ALA A 22 16.98 -0.12 -5.19
N GLY A 23 16.56 -1.10 -5.99
CA GLY A 23 17.42 -2.20 -6.45
C GLY A 23 17.90 -3.10 -5.32
N ILE A 24 17.09 -3.27 -4.26
CA ILE A 24 17.41 -4.11 -3.11
C ILE A 24 17.02 -5.55 -3.40
N GLU A 25 17.94 -6.48 -3.14
CA GLU A 25 17.65 -7.90 -3.18
C GLU A 25 16.73 -8.31 -2.01
N TYR A 26 15.65 -9.01 -2.33
CA TYR A 26 14.66 -9.49 -1.36
C TYR A 26 14.04 -10.82 -1.78
N ARG A 27 13.50 -11.53 -0.80
CA ARG A 27 12.73 -12.75 -1.01
C ARG A 27 11.27 -12.52 -0.63
N ILE A 28 10.34 -12.87 -1.52
CA ILE A 28 8.91 -12.88 -1.20
C ILE A 28 8.58 -14.16 -0.43
N ILE A 29 7.94 -13.98 0.72
CA ILE A 29 7.29 -15.02 1.51
C ILE A 29 5.79 -14.80 1.36
N PRO A 30 5.08 -15.57 0.55
CA PRO A 30 3.63 -15.41 0.39
C PRO A 30 2.89 -15.63 1.71
N VAL A 31 1.91 -14.77 2.00
CA VAL A 31 0.96 -14.92 3.10
C VAL A 31 -0.43 -14.91 2.50
N ASP A 32 -0.97 -16.08 2.21
CA ASP A 32 -2.30 -16.20 1.61
C ASP A 32 -3.38 -15.78 2.61
N ILE A 33 -3.78 -14.52 2.52
CA ILE A 33 -4.80 -13.96 3.40
C ILE A 33 -6.19 -14.54 3.14
N SER A 34 -6.42 -15.13 1.98
CA SER A 34 -7.68 -15.82 1.67
C SER A 34 -7.78 -17.19 2.36
N ALA A 35 -6.64 -17.80 2.68
CA ALA A 35 -6.53 -19.05 3.43
C ALA A 35 -6.33 -18.87 4.95
N GLY A 36 -6.25 -17.60 5.43
CA GLY A 36 -6.09 -17.33 6.87
C GLY A 36 -4.66 -17.42 7.38
N GLU A 37 -3.65 -17.43 6.49
CA GLU A 37 -2.25 -17.56 6.91
C GLU A 37 -1.76 -16.40 7.77
N GLN A 38 -2.42 -15.24 7.71
CA GLN A 38 -2.13 -14.08 8.56
C GLN A 38 -2.39 -14.33 10.06
N PHE A 39 -3.09 -15.42 10.40
CA PHE A 39 -3.37 -15.81 11.80
C PHE A 39 -2.39 -16.86 12.34
N ARG A 40 -1.49 -17.37 11.51
CA ARG A 40 -0.49 -18.34 11.97
C ARG A 40 0.44 -17.73 13.02
N PRO A 41 0.80 -18.47 14.09
CA PRO A 41 1.65 -17.95 15.17
C PRO A 41 2.98 -17.37 14.66
N GLU A 42 3.57 -17.97 13.64
CA GLU A 42 4.85 -17.51 13.04
C GLU A 42 4.71 -16.13 12.41
N PHE A 43 3.56 -15.86 11.76
CA PHE A 43 3.30 -14.55 11.19
C PHE A 43 2.92 -13.53 12.27
N LEU A 44 2.12 -13.92 13.27
CA LEU A 44 1.75 -13.04 14.39
C LEU A 44 2.97 -12.58 15.19
N ALA A 45 4.03 -13.40 15.28
CA ALA A 45 5.28 -13.01 15.93
C ALA A 45 5.98 -11.81 15.27
N ILE A 46 5.77 -11.59 13.96
CA ILE A 46 6.37 -10.48 13.20
C ILE A 46 5.36 -9.39 12.84
N SER A 47 4.07 -9.70 12.83
CA SER A 47 2.98 -8.76 12.55
C SER A 47 1.80 -9.01 13.52
N PRO A 48 1.86 -8.48 14.75
CA PRO A 48 0.86 -8.73 15.78
C PRO A 48 -0.55 -8.23 15.43
N ASN A 49 -0.66 -7.35 14.44
CA ASN A 49 -1.94 -6.88 13.89
C ASN A 49 -2.56 -7.84 12.85
N ASN A 50 -1.95 -9.02 12.62
CA ASN A 50 -2.37 -9.99 11.60
C ASN A 50 -2.61 -9.37 10.21
N ARG A 51 -1.81 -8.41 9.81
CA ARG A 51 -1.89 -7.73 8.50
C ARG A 51 -0.55 -7.83 7.77
N MET A 52 -0.62 -8.13 6.48
CA MET A 52 0.49 -7.97 5.57
C MET A 52 0.45 -6.56 4.95
N PRO A 53 1.58 -6.01 4.50
CA PRO A 53 2.92 -6.59 4.50
C PRO A 53 3.62 -6.49 5.85
N ALA A 54 4.61 -7.37 6.04
CA ALA A 54 5.65 -7.26 7.06
C ALA A 54 6.99 -7.59 6.43
N ILE A 55 8.09 -7.16 7.03
CA ILE A 55 9.44 -7.55 6.60
C ILE A 55 10.23 -8.13 7.76
N VAL A 56 11.22 -8.98 7.44
CA VAL A 56 12.32 -9.32 8.31
C VAL A 56 13.61 -8.90 7.59
N ASP A 57 14.34 -7.95 8.18
CA ASP A 57 15.65 -7.55 7.67
C ASP A 57 16.74 -8.29 8.44
N HIS A 58 17.47 -9.16 7.74
CA HIS A 58 18.53 -10.00 8.30
C HIS A 58 19.88 -9.28 8.44
N ALA A 59 19.96 -8.03 7.99
CA ALA A 59 21.17 -7.21 8.09
C ALA A 59 20.76 -5.74 8.33
N PRO A 60 20.22 -5.43 9.53
CA PRO A 60 19.83 -4.06 9.86
C PRO A 60 21.05 -3.14 9.88
N GLY A 61 20.82 -1.83 9.66
CA GLY A 61 21.89 -0.85 9.50
C GLY A 61 22.73 -0.58 10.77
N ASP A 62 22.25 -1.01 11.93
CA ASP A 62 22.97 -0.94 13.21
C ASP A 62 23.91 -2.12 13.48
N GLY A 63 23.91 -3.12 12.58
CA GLY A 63 24.72 -4.33 12.71
C GLY A 63 24.23 -5.31 13.78
N GLY A 64 23.02 -5.09 14.32
CA GLY A 64 22.40 -5.96 15.32
C GLY A 64 21.78 -7.23 14.71
N GLU A 65 20.98 -7.93 15.53
CA GLU A 65 20.21 -9.10 15.12
C GLU A 65 19.13 -8.71 14.09
N ALA A 66 18.57 -9.72 13.40
CA ALA A 66 17.49 -9.51 12.45
C ALA A 66 16.30 -8.76 13.10
N ILE A 67 15.75 -7.78 12.39
CA ILE A 67 14.62 -7.00 12.87
C ILE A 67 13.38 -7.25 12.02
N SER A 68 12.23 -7.43 12.66
CA SER A 68 10.92 -7.43 11.99
C SER A 68 10.27 -6.06 12.04
N VAL A 69 9.64 -5.66 10.94
CA VAL A 69 8.87 -4.41 10.86
C VAL A 69 7.53 -4.71 10.21
N PHE A 70 6.45 -4.30 10.84
CA PHE A 70 5.09 -4.33 10.29
C PHE A 70 4.55 -2.90 10.11
N GLU A 71 3.36 -2.72 9.53
CA GLU A 71 2.79 -1.49 9.02
C GLU A 71 3.48 -0.97 7.75
N SER A 72 2.76 -0.94 6.64
CA SER A 72 3.36 -0.59 5.34
C SER A 72 4.01 0.79 5.32
N GLY A 73 3.46 1.78 6.04
CA GLY A 73 4.07 3.10 6.19
C GLY A 73 5.35 3.08 7.01
N ALA A 74 5.39 2.28 8.10
CA ALA A 74 6.59 2.11 8.91
C ALA A 74 7.69 1.38 8.15
N ILE A 75 7.33 0.36 7.36
CA ILE A 75 8.26 -0.36 6.49
C ILE A 75 8.88 0.59 5.45
N LEU A 76 8.07 1.41 4.77
CA LEU A 76 8.57 2.40 3.82
C LEU A 76 9.55 3.38 4.48
N LEU A 77 9.21 3.87 5.67
CA LEU A 77 10.09 4.77 6.42
C LEU A 77 11.39 4.09 6.87
N TYR A 78 11.31 2.85 7.34
CA TYR A 78 12.47 2.04 7.72
C TYR A 78 13.42 1.85 6.53
N LEU A 79 12.89 1.42 5.39
CA LEU A 79 13.66 1.19 4.17
C LEU A 79 14.29 2.47 3.64
N ALA A 80 13.55 3.60 3.67
CA ALA A 80 14.07 4.90 3.26
C ALA A 80 15.22 5.37 4.16
N ASN A 81 15.12 5.18 5.48
CA ASN A 81 16.20 5.49 6.41
C ASN A 81 17.42 4.58 6.22
N LYS A 82 17.18 3.28 6.01
CA LYS A 82 18.26 2.29 5.78
C LYS A 82 19.05 2.59 4.51
N THR A 83 18.39 3.02 3.45
CA THR A 83 18.99 3.22 2.12
C THR A 83 19.41 4.65 1.83
N GLY A 84 18.89 5.62 2.57
CA GLY A 84 19.03 7.04 2.25
C GLY A 84 18.29 7.47 0.97
N GLN A 85 17.32 6.66 0.49
CA GLN A 85 16.61 6.93 -0.77
C GLN A 85 15.13 7.25 -0.52
N PHE A 86 14.52 8.00 -1.44
CA PHE A 86 13.08 8.32 -1.50
C PHE A 86 12.51 9.07 -0.29
N LEU A 87 13.39 9.62 0.56
CA LEU A 87 13.03 10.49 1.68
C LEU A 87 14.07 11.60 1.81
N PRO A 88 13.71 12.88 1.64
CA PRO A 88 14.64 13.99 1.78
C PRO A 88 15.30 14.03 3.16
N THR A 89 16.55 14.48 3.21
CA THR A 89 17.30 14.65 4.46
C THR A 89 17.06 16.00 5.12
N THR A 90 16.62 17.02 4.36
CA THR A 90 16.29 18.35 4.91
C THR A 90 15.03 18.28 5.77
N LEU A 91 15.02 19.01 6.87
CA LEU A 91 13.87 19.05 7.80
C LEU A 91 12.54 19.31 7.07
N ARG A 92 12.50 20.33 6.21
CA ARG A 92 11.25 20.71 5.51
C ARG A 92 10.82 19.66 4.49
N GLY A 93 11.72 19.17 3.66
CA GLY A 93 11.43 18.16 2.65
C GLY A 93 10.98 16.84 3.28
N ARG A 94 11.71 16.40 4.32
CA ARG A 94 11.36 15.20 5.09
C ARG A 94 9.96 15.32 5.70
N ASN A 95 9.67 16.44 6.37
CA ASN A 95 8.37 16.66 7.00
C ASN A 95 7.25 16.64 5.98
N THR A 96 7.41 17.29 4.83
CA THR A 96 6.43 17.27 3.74
C THR A 96 6.13 15.83 3.27
N VAL A 97 7.15 15.01 3.04
CA VAL A 97 6.94 13.61 2.62
C VAL A 97 6.22 12.81 3.72
N LEU A 98 6.58 13.01 4.99
CA LEU A 98 5.92 12.32 6.11
C LEU A 98 4.47 12.74 6.30
N GLU A 99 4.14 14.02 6.15
CA GLU A 99 2.74 14.50 6.18
C GLU A 99 1.88 13.73 5.16
N TRP A 100 2.36 13.60 3.94
CA TRP A 100 1.64 12.89 2.88
C TRP A 100 1.66 11.37 3.05
N LEU A 101 2.72 10.80 3.61
CA LEU A 101 2.73 9.39 4.00
C LEU A 101 1.65 9.11 5.05
N PHE A 102 1.59 9.91 6.13
CA PHE A 102 0.57 9.74 7.17
C PHE A 102 -0.84 10.05 6.67
N TRP A 103 -0.99 11.04 5.78
CA TRP A 103 -2.27 11.32 5.11
C TRP A 103 -2.75 10.10 4.31
N GLN A 104 -1.86 9.41 3.63
CA GLN A 104 -2.20 8.18 2.91
C GLN A 104 -2.59 7.06 3.88
N MET A 105 -1.81 6.85 4.93
CA MET A 105 -2.05 5.77 5.91
C MET A 105 -3.31 5.99 6.75
N GLY A 106 -3.61 7.21 7.13
CA GLY A 106 -4.78 7.56 7.96
C GLY A 106 -6.04 7.93 7.17
N GLY A 107 -5.90 8.25 5.90
CA GLY A 107 -6.99 8.75 5.06
C GLY A 107 -7.21 7.95 3.80
N LEU A 108 -6.39 8.15 2.76
CA LEU A 108 -6.63 7.57 1.44
C LEU A 108 -6.76 6.05 1.47
N GLY A 109 -5.82 5.34 2.08
CA GLY A 109 -5.84 3.88 2.15
C GLY A 109 -7.08 3.33 2.84
N PRO A 110 -7.38 3.74 4.09
CA PRO A 110 -8.57 3.27 4.80
C PRO A 110 -9.89 3.62 4.10
N MET A 111 -10.04 4.86 3.59
CA MET A 111 -11.31 5.27 2.97
C MET A 111 -11.54 4.63 1.61
N ALA A 112 -10.50 4.52 0.76
CA ALA A 112 -10.57 3.77 -0.49
C ALA A 112 -10.78 2.27 -0.24
N GLY A 113 -10.24 1.73 0.87
CA GLY A 113 -10.48 0.35 1.31
C GLY A 113 -11.93 0.11 1.69
N GLN A 114 -12.56 1.00 2.44
CA GLN A 114 -14.00 0.92 2.76
C GLN A 114 -14.85 1.11 1.50
N ASN A 115 -14.49 2.05 0.61
CA ASN A 115 -15.15 2.19 -0.69
C ASN A 115 -15.12 0.86 -1.44
N HIS A 116 -13.95 0.25 -1.58
CA HIS A 116 -13.79 -1.02 -2.28
C HIS A 116 -14.62 -2.14 -1.63
N HIS A 117 -14.68 -2.17 -0.28
CA HIS A 117 -15.51 -3.13 0.45
C HIS A 117 -16.99 -2.98 0.08
N PHE A 118 -17.56 -1.79 0.24
CA PHE A 118 -18.99 -1.57 0.02
C PHE A 118 -19.40 -1.57 -1.47
N SER A 119 -18.48 -1.23 -2.37
CA SER A 119 -18.75 -1.22 -3.82
C SER A 119 -18.57 -2.59 -4.45
N VAL A 120 -17.69 -3.47 -3.92
CA VAL A 120 -17.26 -4.70 -4.59
C VAL A 120 -17.46 -5.95 -3.73
N TYR A 121 -17.17 -5.89 -2.41
CA TYR A 121 -17.06 -7.08 -1.57
C TYR A 121 -18.25 -7.33 -0.65
N ALA A 122 -18.98 -6.30 -0.25
CA ALA A 122 -20.13 -6.43 0.66
C ALA A 122 -21.16 -7.44 0.11
N PRO A 123 -21.69 -8.34 0.97
CA PRO A 123 -22.64 -9.36 0.55
C PRO A 123 -23.99 -8.78 0.10
N GLU A 124 -24.30 -7.59 0.61
CA GLU A 124 -25.49 -6.82 0.21
C GLU A 124 -25.11 -5.39 -0.14
N ARG A 125 -25.90 -4.77 -1.00
CA ARG A 125 -25.71 -3.37 -1.36
C ARG A 125 -26.35 -2.48 -0.30
N ILE A 126 -25.56 -1.59 0.29
CA ILE A 126 -25.99 -0.55 1.22
C ILE A 126 -25.77 0.81 0.52
N PRO A 127 -26.78 1.35 -0.19
CA PRO A 127 -26.59 2.52 -1.08
C PRO A 127 -25.97 3.72 -0.36
N TYR A 128 -26.40 3.99 0.88
CA TYR A 128 -25.84 5.09 1.68
C TYR A 128 -24.34 4.89 2.00
N ALA A 129 -23.93 3.70 2.42
CA ALA A 129 -22.53 3.40 2.71
C ALA A 129 -21.66 3.50 1.44
N THR A 130 -22.12 2.89 0.34
CA THR A 130 -21.45 2.96 -0.96
C THR A 130 -21.25 4.41 -1.38
N GLN A 131 -22.34 5.21 -1.42
CA GLN A 131 -22.26 6.61 -1.83
C GLN A 131 -21.36 7.44 -0.90
N ARG A 132 -21.42 7.19 0.41
CA ARG A 132 -20.58 7.89 1.41
C ARG A 132 -19.09 7.68 1.12
N TYR A 133 -18.66 6.45 0.85
CA TYR A 133 -17.25 6.14 0.62
C TYR A 133 -16.78 6.46 -0.80
N VAL A 134 -17.64 6.34 -1.82
CA VAL A 134 -17.35 6.84 -3.17
C VAL A 134 -17.08 8.34 -3.15
N ASN A 135 -17.94 9.13 -2.47
CA ASN A 135 -17.76 10.56 -2.35
C ASN A 135 -16.49 10.93 -1.57
N GLU A 136 -16.17 10.21 -0.50
CA GLU A 136 -14.95 10.46 0.27
C GLU A 136 -13.69 10.11 -0.56
N THR A 137 -13.71 9.02 -1.30
CA THR A 137 -12.61 8.68 -2.22
C THR A 137 -12.45 9.76 -3.29
N ASN A 138 -13.55 10.25 -3.87
CA ASN A 138 -13.52 11.36 -4.83
C ASN A 138 -12.91 12.62 -4.22
N ARG A 139 -13.32 12.99 -3.00
CA ARG A 139 -12.74 14.14 -2.28
C ARG A 139 -11.23 14.00 -2.09
N LEU A 140 -10.75 12.79 -1.74
CA LEU A 140 -9.32 12.51 -1.55
C LEU A 140 -8.54 12.56 -2.87
N TYR A 141 -9.14 12.11 -3.98
CA TYR A 141 -8.56 12.27 -5.31
C TYR A 141 -8.41 13.75 -5.68
N GLY A 142 -9.42 14.57 -5.39
CA GLY A 142 -9.35 16.03 -5.57
C GLY A 142 -8.28 16.70 -4.69
N VAL A 143 -7.98 16.15 -3.50
CA VAL A 143 -6.85 16.62 -2.67
C VAL A 143 -5.52 16.34 -3.37
N LEU A 144 -5.32 15.13 -3.90
CA LEU A 144 -4.11 14.78 -4.65
C LEU A 144 -3.99 15.58 -5.94
N ASP A 145 -5.08 15.78 -6.68
CA ASP A 145 -5.06 16.54 -7.92
C ASP A 145 -4.58 17.97 -7.70
N ARG A 146 -5.13 18.67 -6.69
CA ARG A 146 -4.66 20.00 -6.32
C ARG A 146 -3.21 20.00 -5.84
N ARG A 147 -2.80 18.98 -5.09
CA ARG A 147 -1.41 18.85 -4.63
C ARG A 147 -0.43 18.72 -5.79
N LEU A 148 -0.82 18.03 -6.85
CA LEU A 148 -0.01 17.73 -8.02
C LEU A 148 -0.08 18.79 -9.12
N GLN A 149 -0.83 19.88 -8.93
CA GLN A 149 -1.04 20.93 -9.93
C GLN A 149 0.28 21.55 -10.41
N ASP A 150 1.21 21.79 -9.52
CA ASP A 150 2.49 22.44 -9.74
C ASP A 150 3.69 21.57 -9.32
N ARG A 151 3.49 20.25 -9.15
CA ARG A 151 4.51 19.31 -8.68
C ARG A 151 4.51 18.03 -9.49
N ALA A 152 5.69 17.49 -9.71
CA ALA A 152 5.84 16.20 -10.38
C ALA A 152 5.34 15.04 -9.50
N PHE A 153 5.60 15.09 -8.18
CA PHE A 153 5.27 14.06 -7.20
C PHE A 153 4.65 14.63 -5.94
N ILE A 154 4.06 13.77 -5.11
CA ILE A 154 3.36 14.18 -3.89
C ILE A 154 4.29 14.92 -2.91
N GLY A 155 5.53 14.46 -2.76
CA GLY A 155 6.55 15.10 -1.93
C GLY A 155 7.13 16.40 -2.51
N GLY A 156 7.00 16.61 -3.82
CA GLY A 156 7.60 17.73 -4.57
C GLY A 156 8.09 17.29 -5.94
N GLU A 157 9.35 17.61 -6.27
CA GLU A 157 9.94 17.30 -7.58
C GLU A 157 10.47 15.85 -7.66
N ALA A 158 10.77 15.22 -6.53
CA ALA A 158 11.35 13.88 -6.49
C ALA A 158 10.33 12.84 -6.05
N TYR A 159 10.40 11.66 -6.70
CA TYR A 159 9.65 10.47 -6.30
C TYR A 159 10.03 10.05 -4.89
N SER A 160 9.04 9.71 -4.07
CA SER A 160 9.22 9.49 -2.64
C SER A 160 8.34 8.35 -2.09
N ILE A 161 8.56 8.00 -0.83
CA ILE A 161 7.72 7.03 -0.12
C ILE A 161 6.25 7.46 0.00
N ALA A 162 5.93 8.74 -0.11
CA ALA A 162 4.55 9.21 -0.17
C ALA A 162 3.84 8.76 -1.45
N ASP A 163 4.56 8.81 -2.58
CA ASP A 163 4.05 8.35 -3.88
C ASP A 163 3.90 6.83 -3.90
N MET A 164 4.89 6.10 -3.39
CA MET A 164 4.84 4.64 -3.26
C MET A 164 3.69 4.17 -2.37
N ALA A 165 3.36 4.92 -1.33
CA ALA A 165 2.24 4.63 -0.46
C ALA A 165 0.88 4.87 -1.15
N ALA A 166 0.76 5.95 -1.93
CA ALA A 166 -0.50 6.39 -2.53
C ALA A 166 -0.85 5.62 -3.80
N TYR A 167 0.12 5.40 -4.70
CA TYR A 167 -0.09 4.86 -6.05
C TYR A 167 -0.89 3.55 -6.08
N PRO A 168 -0.59 2.51 -5.27
CA PRO A 168 -1.32 1.25 -5.33
C PRO A 168 -2.80 1.37 -4.95
N TRP A 169 -3.18 2.40 -4.21
CA TRP A 169 -4.57 2.68 -3.84
C TRP A 169 -5.34 3.46 -4.91
N ILE A 170 -4.62 4.07 -5.86
CA ILE A 170 -5.22 4.69 -7.05
C ILE A 170 -5.42 3.66 -8.17
N VAL A 171 -4.57 2.63 -8.27
CA VAL A 171 -4.66 1.60 -9.33
C VAL A 171 -6.07 1.04 -9.53
N PRO A 172 -6.86 0.71 -8.49
CA PRO A 172 -8.22 0.21 -8.66
C PRO A 172 -9.29 1.33 -8.79
N TYR A 173 -8.96 2.49 -9.33
CA TYR A 173 -9.85 3.67 -9.36
C TYR A 173 -11.22 3.42 -9.99
N GLU A 174 -11.29 2.67 -11.10
CA GLU A 174 -12.56 2.32 -11.76
C GLU A 174 -13.48 1.50 -10.84
N ARG A 175 -12.90 0.52 -10.13
CA ARG A 175 -13.64 -0.32 -9.17
C ARG A 175 -14.08 0.45 -7.93
N GLN A 176 -13.51 1.63 -7.71
CA GLN A 176 -13.88 2.58 -6.65
C GLN A 176 -14.84 3.67 -7.16
N GLY A 177 -15.35 3.54 -8.41
CA GLY A 177 -16.28 4.50 -9.01
C GLY A 177 -15.65 5.85 -9.31
N GLN A 178 -14.31 5.90 -9.50
CA GLN A 178 -13.60 7.12 -9.84
C GLN A 178 -13.21 7.14 -11.33
N LYS A 179 -12.97 8.34 -11.85
CA LYS A 179 -12.46 8.58 -13.21
C LYS A 179 -11.26 9.49 -13.12
N LEU A 180 -10.14 9.07 -13.70
CA LEU A 180 -8.91 9.88 -13.69
C LEU A 180 -9.02 11.12 -14.59
N GLU A 181 -9.90 11.10 -15.59
CA GLU A 181 -10.20 12.23 -16.47
C GLU A 181 -10.73 13.45 -15.69
N ASP A 182 -11.39 13.22 -14.56
CA ASP A 182 -11.92 14.27 -13.68
C ASP A 182 -10.82 14.93 -12.82
N THR A 183 -9.60 14.35 -12.79
CA THR A 183 -8.46 14.77 -11.98
C THR A 183 -7.17 14.76 -12.81
N PRO A 184 -6.96 15.72 -13.73
CA PRO A 184 -5.92 15.65 -14.76
C PRO A 184 -4.48 15.65 -14.21
N ASN A 185 -4.22 16.30 -13.07
CA ASN A 185 -2.89 16.29 -12.45
C ASN A 185 -2.59 14.95 -11.80
N LEU A 186 -3.59 14.35 -11.15
CA LEU A 186 -3.51 13.00 -10.61
C LEU A 186 -3.34 11.97 -11.73
N HIS A 187 -4.04 12.13 -12.85
CA HIS A 187 -3.91 11.27 -14.04
C HIS A 187 -2.48 11.31 -14.58
N ARG A 188 -1.93 12.51 -14.80
CA ARG A 188 -0.53 12.68 -15.21
C ARG A 188 0.46 11.98 -14.28
N TRP A 189 0.30 12.17 -12.98
CA TRP A 189 1.13 11.54 -11.95
C TRP A 189 0.98 10.01 -11.97
N PHE A 190 -0.24 9.51 -12.10
CA PHE A 190 -0.53 8.09 -12.18
C PHE A 190 0.17 7.43 -13.35
N ASP A 191 0.09 8.03 -14.55
CA ASP A 191 0.74 7.53 -15.75
C ASP A 191 2.27 7.58 -15.65
N ALA A 192 2.81 8.63 -15.07
CA ALA A 192 4.25 8.74 -14.85
C ALA A 192 4.79 7.61 -13.94
N ILE A 193 4.06 7.23 -12.89
CA ILE A 193 4.47 6.13 -12.02
C ILE A 193 4.21 4.79 -12.71
N ARG A 194 3.09 4.62 -13.39
CA ARG A 194 2.76 3.39 -14.13
C ARG A 194 3.83 3.02 -15.15
N ALA A 195 4.41 4.00 -15.81
CA ALA A 195 5.44 3.81 -16.84
C ALA A 195 6.83 3.48 -16.30
N ARG A 196 7.05 3.57 -14.98
CA ARG A 196 8.37 3.29 -14.39
C ARG A 196 8.71 1.81 -14.51
N PRO A 197 9.92 1.43 -14.97
CA PRO A 197 10.31 0.03 -15.07
C PRO A 197 10.21 -0.74 -13.75
N ALA A 198 10.53 -0.10 -12.63
CA ALA A 198 10.41 -0.70 -11.31
C ALA A 198 8.94 -0.96 -10.92
N THR A 199 8.02 -0.08 -11.31
CA THR A 199 6.59 -0.31 -11.11
C THR A 199 6.12 -1.55 -11.87
N VAL A 200 6.52 -1.68 -13.14
CA VAL A 200 6.18 -2.87 -13.94
C VAL A 200 6.68 -4.15 -13.24
N ARG A 201 7.96 -4.20 -12.86
CA ARG A 201 8.52 -5.37 -12.15
C ARG A 201 7.82 -5.67 -10.83
N ALA A 202 7.49 -4.63 -10.03
CA ALA A 202 6.79 -4.79 -8.76
C ALA A 202 5.42 -5.47 -8.92
N TYR A 203 4.68 -5.13 -9.97
CA TYR A 203 3.39 -5.74 -10.26
C TYR A 203 3.51 -7.13 -10.90
N GLU A 204 4.53 -7.38 -11.73
CA GLU A 204 4.86 -8.71 -12.24
C GLU A 204 5.20 -9.69 -11.10
N LYS A 205 5.96 -9.25 -10.08
CA LYS A 205 6.22 -10.04 -8.86
C LYS A 205 4.91 -10.42 -8.15
N GLY A 206 3.94 -9.50 -8.07
CA GLY A 206 2.63 -9.77 -7.50
C GLY A 206 1.85 -10.82 -8.30
N ALA A 207 1.83 -10.68 -9.62
CA ALA A 207 1.16 -11.62 -10.51
C ALA A 207 1.78 -13.03 -10.45
N ALA A 208 3.10 -13.13 -10.19
CA ALA A 208 3.78 -14.41 -10.01
C ALA A 208 3.39 -15.13 -8.69
N VAL A 209 2.94 -14.40 -7.66
CA VAL A 209 2.49 -15.00 -6.38
C VAL A 209 1.14 -15.66 -6.52
N THR A 210 0.18 -15.01 -7.14
CA THR A 210 -1.15 -15.57 -7.42
C THR A 210 -1.85 -14.80 -8.54
N THR A 211 -2.60 -15.54 -9.35
CA THR A 211 -3.54 -15.01 -10.34
C THR A 211 -5.00 -15.12 -9.87
N LYS A 212 -5.23 -15.77 -8.71
CA LYS A 212 -6.58 -15.98 -8.17
C LYS A 212 -7.08 -14.71 -7.47
N PRO A 213 -8.38 -14.40 -7.55
CA PRO A 213 -8.97 -13.34 -6.74
C PRO A 213 -8.77 -13.60 -5.25
N THR A 214 -8.28 -12.62 -4.50
CA THR A 214 -8.11 -12.70 -3.04
C THR A 214 -9.44 -12.87 -2.30
N VAL A 215 -10.52 -12.27 -2.83
CA VAL A 215 -11.85 -12.34 -2.23
C VAL A 215 -12.74 -13.24 -3.08
N ASN A 216 -13.17 -14.34 -2.47
CA ASN A 216 -14.17 -15.27 -2.97
C ASN A 216 -15.17 -15.59 -1.84
N GLU A 217 -16.11 -16.48 -2.07
CA GLU A 217 -17.15 -16.81 -1.08
C GLU A 217 -16.59 -17.42 0.21
N GLU A 218 -15.60 -18.29 0.10
CA GLU A 218 -14.95 -18.96 1.23
C GLU A 218 -14.09 -17.99 2.05
N SER A 219 -13.31 -17.13 1.37
CA SER A 219 -12.42 -16.19 2.03
C SER A 219 -13.13 -15.01 2.70
N ARG A 220 -14.41 -14.74 2.38
CA ARG A 220 -15.15 -13.61 2.97
C ARG A 220 -15.24 -13.69 4.49
N ALA A 221 -15.53 -14.86 5.05
CA ALA A 221 -15.60 -15.06 6.50
C ALA A 221 -14.22 -14.81 7.14
N ILE A 222 -13.15 -15.30 6.51
CA ILE A 222 -11.77 -15.12 6.98
C ILE A 222 -11.37 -13.64 6.96
N LEU A 223 -11.68 -12.93 5.87
CA LEU A 223 -11.22 -11.56 5.66
C LEU A 223 -12.07 -10.52 6.41
N PHE A 224 -13.39 -10.74 6.50
CA PHE A 224 -14.34 -9.73 7.00
C PHE A 224 -15.08 -10.14 8.26
N GLY A 225 -15.00 -11.42 8.69
CA GLY A 225 -15.64 -11.93 9.89
C GLY A 225 -14.77 -11.84 11.16
N GLN A 226 -13.63 -11.14 11.11
CA GLN A 226 -12.68 -11.06 12.21
C GLN A 226 -13.27 -10.30 13.42
N THR A 227 -13.14 -10.90 14.61
CA THR A 227 -13.53 -10.30 15.87
C THR A 227 -12.41 -10.51 16.90
N ASN A 228 -12.56 -9.93 18.10
CA ASN A 228 -11.60 -10.14 19.21
C ASN A 228 -11.75 -11.52 19.89
N ARG A 229 -12.38 -12.48 19.24
CA ARG A 229 -12.44 -13.86 19.76
C ARG A 229 -11.26 -14.63 19.17
N PRO A 230 -10.56 -15.47 19.98
CA PRO A 230 -9.58 -16.40 19.43
C PRO A 230 -10.27 -17.27 18.36
N VAL A 231 -9.60 -17.40 17.21
CA VAL A 231 -10.01 -18.34 16.15
C VAL A 231 -9.61 -19.75 16.57
#